data_a772f1187247d9a15b478f4e8ce21b1b
#
_entry.id   a772f1187247d9a15b478f4e8ce21b1b
#
_cell.length_a   1.000
_cell.length_b   1.000
_cell.length_c   1.000
_cell.angle_alpha   90.00
_cell.angle_beta   90.00
_cell.angle_gamma   90.00
#
_symmetry.space_group_name_H-M   'P 1'
#
loop_
_entity.id
_entity.type
_entity.pdbx_description
1 polymer ?
#
loop_
_entity_poly.entity_id
_entity_poly.type
_entity_poly.pdbx_seq_one_letter_code
_entity_poly.pdbx_strand_id
1 'polypeptide(L)'
;MEAAPDDRSVTAVNVLLVDDHLSFGQSVARALSTEPDLAVSYCTSIGAALEMLQRQPVDVVLLDHDLGVERASQFLPAARERGFGGHVLIVTAWVSDTEAKRLLRQGVAGIFSKDSPLEALIESIRLVQGGAVWLDRRYRNLTAAEPAEQPGAGPRFNERQRKVLRFVLEGLSNKVIAAQLHISESYVKALIQSLFKKTGVRTRGQLVRVTLEHYQDQL
;
A
#
# COMPACT_ATOMS: atom_id res chain seq x y z
N MET A 1 4.05 -39.54 -36.79
CA MET A 1 4.21 -38.05 -36.89
C MET A 1 3.87 -37.53 -35.50
N GLU A 2 4.90 -37.51 -34.68
CA GLU A 2 4.85 -37.23 -33.25
C GLU A 2 4.87 -35.68 -33.08
N ALA A 3 3.83 -35.15 -32.49
CA ALA A 3 3.72 -33.73 -32.23
C ALA A 3 4.75 -33.38 -31.15
N ALA A 4 5.69 -32.50 -31.48
CA ALA A 4 6.62 -31.92 -30.51
C ALA A 4 5.85 -31.19 -29.39
N PRO A 5 6.29 -31.28 -28.11
CA PRO A 5 5.69 -30.53 -27.03
C PRO A 5 5.92 -29.03 -27.29
N ASP A 6 4.85 -28.26 -27.19
CA ASP A 6 4.84 -26.79 -27.25
C ASP A 6 5.68 -26.23 -26.08
N ASP A 7 6.95 -26.01 -26.34
CA ASP A 7 7.90 -25.35 -25.43
C ASP A 7 7.55 -23.85 -25.37
N ARG A 8 6.44 -23.51 -24.72
CA ARG A 8 6.22 -22.14 -24.23
C ARG A 8 7.14 -21.95 -23.04
N SER A 9 8.36 -21.55 -23.30
CA SER A 9 9.22 -21.01 -22.26
C SER A 9 8.44 -19.88 -21.56
N VAL A 10 7.91 -20.18 -20.38
CA VAL A 10 7.28 -19.19 -19.49
C VAL A 10 8.40 -18.20 -19.14
N THR A 11 8.43 -17.06 -19.84
CA THR A 11 9.37 -15.99 -19.51
C THR A 11 9.04 -15.53 -18.10
N ALA A 12 10.00 -15.71 -17.18
CA ALA A 12 9.84 -15.32 -15.79
C ALA A 12 9.54 -13.83 -15.69
N VAL A 13 8.58 -13.47 -14.84
CA VAL A 13 8.24 -12.06 -14.53
C VAL A 13 9.35 -11.45 -13.67
N ASN A 14 9.99 -10.39 -14.15
CA ASN A 14 11.04 -9.69 -13.43
C ASN A 14 10.42 -8.75 -12.39
N VAL A 15 10.57 -9.08 -11.13
CA VAL A 15 10.01 -8.34 -10.00
C VAL A 15 11.11 -7.59 -9.26
N LEU A 16 10.91 -6.29 -9.02
CA LEU A 16 11.77 -5.50 -8.16
C LEU A 16 11.01 -5.13 -6.89
N LEU A 17 11.42 -5.67 -5.76
CA LEU A 17 10.91 -5.29 -4.44
C LEU A 17 11.72 -4.12 -3.88
N VAL A 18 11.03 -3.07 -3.44
CA VAL A 18 11.62 -1.86 -2.84
C VAL A 18 11.01 -1.64 -1.47
N ASP A 19 11.78 -1.90 -0.41
CA ASP A 19 11.30 -1.81 0.98
C ASP A 19 12.50 -1.55 1.92
N ASP A 20 12.46 -0.53 2.76
CA ASP A 20 13.53 -0.20 3.70
C ASP A 20 13.51 -1.04 4.99
N HIS A 21 12.43 -1.79 5.21
CA HIS A 21 12.31 -2.76 6.29
C HIS A 21 13.03 -4.07 5.95
N LEU A 22 14.32 -4.15 6.25
CA LEU A 22 15.20 -5.28 5.87
C LEU A 22 14.59 -6.66 6.15
N SER A 23 14.06 -6.88 7.35
CA SER A 23 13.51 -8.18 7.75
C SER A 23 12.29 -8.57 6.90
N PHE A 24 11.41 -7.63 6.60
CA PHE A 24 10.24 -7.85 5.76
C PHE A 24 10.67 -8.05 4.30
N GLY A 25 11.44 -7.12 3.75
CA GLY A 25 11.86 -7.15 2.36
C GLY A 25 12.64 -8.42 1.99
N GLN A 26 13.63 -8.83 2.82
CA GLN A 26 14.39 -10.06 2.59
C GLN A 26 13.53 -11.32 2.70
N SER A 27 12.58 -11.36 3.65
CA SER A 27 11.69 -12.51 3.83
C SER A 27 10.74 -12.66 2.63
N VAL A 28 10.15 -11.56 2.17
CA VAL A 28 9.25 -11.54 1.01
C VAL A 28 10.02 -11.86 -0.27
N ALA A 29 11.19 -11.24 -0.49
CA ALA A 29 12.01 -11.51 -1.67
C ALA A 29 12.40 -13.01 -1.75
N ARG A 30 12.83 -13.60 -0.63
CA ARG A 30 13.16 -15.04 -0.57
C ARG A 30 11.92 -15.89 -0.89
N ALA A 31 10.78 -15.58 -0.30
CA ALA A 31 9.55 -16.33 -0.52
C ALA A 31 9.06 -16.24 -1.97
N LEU A 32 9.06 -15.04 -2.57
CA LEU A 32 8.72 -14.85 -3.98
C LEU A 32 9.70 -15.57 -4.92
N SER A 33 10.99 -15.66 -4.56
CA SER A 33 12.00 -16.36 -5.37
C SER A 33 11.83 -17.89 -5.39
N THR A 34 10.93 -18.46 -4.59
CA THR A 34 10.57 -19.89 -4.70
C THR A 34 9.57 -20.17 -5.84
N GLU A 35 8.92 -19.15 -6.36
CA GLU A 35 8.02 -19.27 -7.50
C GLU A 35 8.81 -19.37 -8.80
N PRO A 36 8.61 -20.43 -9.61
CA PRO A 36 9.43 -20.70 -10.80
C PRO A 36 9.23 -19.67 -11.92
N ASP A 37 8.14 -18.94 -11.90
CA ASP A 37 7.75 -17.92 -12.87
C ASP A 37 8.12 -16.48 -12.44
N LEU A 38 8.81 -16.31 -11.29
CA LEU A 38 9.23 -14.99 -10.79
C LEU A 38 10.75 -14.89 -10.67
N ALA A 39 11.33 -13.84 -11.25
CA ALA A 39 12.73 -13.45 -11.06
C ALA A 39 12.78 -12.21 -10.17
N VAL A 40 13.19 -12.36 -8.91
CA VAL A 40 13.03 -11.32 -7.88
C VAL A 40 14.35 -10.63 -7.57
N SER A 41 14.36 -9.32 -7.64
CA SER A 41 15.43 -8.44 -7.14
C SER A 41 14.92 -7.59 -5.98
N TYR A 42 15.80 -7.18 -5.07
CA TYR A 42 15.44 -6.41 -3.89
C TYR A 42 16.38 -5.23 -3.66
N CYS A 43 15.84 -4.10 -3.27
CA CYS A 43 16.61 -2.94 -2.80
C CYS A 43 15.83 -2.17 -1.72
N THR A 44 16.52 -1.21 -1.06
CA THR A 44 16.00 -0.55 0.15
C THR A 44 15.71 0.94 -0.03
N SER A 45 15.88 1.49 -1.25
CA SER A 45 15.65 2.91 -1.51
C SER A 45 15.17 3.18 -2.93
N ILE A 46 14.49 4.30 -3.12
CA ILE A 46 14.05 4.76 -4.45
C ILE A 46 15.25 5.00 -5.38
N GLY A 47 16.33 5.59 -4.86
CA GLY A 47 17.53 5.82 -5.65
C GLY A 47 18.11 4.53 -6.23
N ALA A 48 18.30 3.49 -5.38
CA ALA A 48 18.78 2.18 -5.83
C ALA A 48 17.80 1.53 -6.82
N ALA A 49 16.49 1.64 -6.58
CA ALA A 49 15.48 1.12 -7.49
C ALA A 49 15.57 1.75 -8.88
N LEU A 50 15.69 3.07 -8.96
CA LEU A 50 15.82 3.79 -10.23
C LEU A 50 17.10 3.42 -10.99
N GLU A 51 18.20 3.15 -10.29
CA GLU A 51 19.42 2.63 -10.91
C GLU A 51 19.24 1.20 -11.45
N MET A 52 18.56 0.34 -10.70
CA MET A 52 18.28 -1.04 -11.13
C MET A 52 17.40 -1.08 -12.38
N LEU A 53 16.39 -0.20 -12.49
CA LEU A 53 15.56 -0.09 -13.68
C LEU A 53 16.34 0.23 -14.96
N GLN A 54 17.51 0.86 -14.84
CA GLN A 54 18.38 1.16 -16.00
C GLN A 54 19.31 -0.01 -16.36
N ARG A 55 19.56 -0.94 -15.43
CA ARG A 55 20.57 -2.01 -15.59
C ARG A 55 19.96 -3.35 -15.96
N GLN A 56 18.70 -3.58 -15.64
CA GLN A 56 18.05 -4.87 -15.87
C GLN A 56 16.57 -4.68 -16.24
N PRO A 57 15.97 -5.64 -16.97
CA PRO A 57 14.55 -5.62 -17.24
C PRO A 57 13.77 -5.79 -15.92
N VAL A 58 12.70 -5.01 -15.76
CA VAL A 58 11.76 -5.11 -14.64
C VAL A 58 10.35 -4.96 -15.20
N ASP A 59 9.48 -5.93 -14.93
CA ASP A 59 8.10 -5.94 -15.36
C ASP A 59 7.17 -5.36 -14.29
N VAL A 60 7.44 -5.71 -13.02
CA VAL A 60 6.64 -5.29 -11.88
C VAL A 60 7.54 -4.76 -10.76
N VAL A 61 7.23 -3.57 -10.27
CA VAL A 61 7.84 -3.01 -9.06
C VAL A 61 6.86 -3.14 -7.90
N LEU A 62 7.26 -3.85 -6.83
CA LEU A 62 6.58 -3.86 -5.54
C LEU A 62 7.19 -2.75 -4.70
N LEU A 63 6.47 -1.67 -4.49
CA LEU A 63 6.99 -0.47 -3.85
C LEU A 63 6.36 -0.26 -2.48
N ASP A 64 7.15 -0.26 -1.42
CA ASP A 64 6.67 0.19 -0.12
C ASP A 64 6.22 1.66 -0.20
N HIS A 65 5.08 1.94 0.40
CA HIS A 65 4.55 3.31 0.49
C HIS A 65 5.36 4.18 1.42
N ASP A 66 5.95 3.61 2.49
CA ASP A 66 6.62 4.34 3.58
C ASP A 66 8.12 4.03 3.60
N LEU A 67 8.85 4.63 2.66
CA LEU A 67 10.30 4.51 2.51
C LEU A 67 11.04 5.62 3.28
N GLY A 68 10.72 5.83 4.55
CA GLY A 68 11.35 6.84 5.39
C GLY A 68 11.11 8.27 4.90
N VAL A 69 12.16 8.93 4.40
CA VAL A 69 12.10 10.32 3.89
C VAL A 69 11.53 10.40 2.48
N GLU A 70 11.69 9.33 1.71
CA GLU A 70 11.25 9.23 0.32
C GLU A 70 9.77 8.79 0.26
N ARG A 71 9.05 9.25 -0.75
CA ARG A 71 7.63 8.91 -0.92
C ARG A 71 7.40 8.12 -2.19
N ALA A 72 6.62 7.06 -2.09
CA ALA A 72 6.20 6.25 -3.24
C ALA A 72 5.61 7.09 -4.39
N SER A 73 4.94 8.21 -4.09
CA SER A 73 4.38 9.12 -5.08
C SER A 73 5.40 9.82 -5.97
N GLN A 74 6.69 9.83 -5.58
CA GLN A 74 7.79 10.42 -6.37
C GLN A 74 8.44 9.37 -7.29
N PHE A 75 8.33 8.09 -6.95
CA PHE A 75 8.97 7.02 -7.71
C PHE A 75 8.42 6.89 -9.12
N LEU A 76 7.10 6.77 -9.28
CA LEU A 76 6.52 6.46 -10.58
C LEU A 76 6.81 7.53 -11.65
N PRO A 77 6.67 8.86 -11.38
CA PRO A 77 7.10 9.88 -12.33
C PRO A 77 8.58 9.74 -12.70
N ALA A 78 9.46 9.60 -11.70
CA ALA A 78 10.90 9.48 -11.93
C ALA A 78 11.30 8.20 -12.70
N ALA A 79 10.58 7.10 -12.51
CA ALA A 79 10.78 5.86 -13.25
C ALA A 79 10.32 6.01 -14.70
N ARG A 80 9.16 6.65 -14.94
CA ARG A 80 8.64 6.92 -16.30
C ARG A 80 9.56 7.83 -17.11
N GLU A 81 10.12 8.87 -16.50
CA GLU A 81 11.13 9.75 -17.12
C GLU A 81 12.37 8.98 -17.57
N ARG A 82 12.69 7.87 -16.92
CA ARG A 82 13.81 6.96 -17.26
C ARG A 82 13.41 5.82 -18.21
N GLY A 83 12.20 5.87 -18.77
CA GLY A 83 11.73 4.88 -19.74
C GLY A 83 11.14 3.60 -19.14
N PHE A 84 10.88 3.54 -17.82
CA PHE A 84 10.23 2.37 -17.22
C PHE A 84 8.80 2.21 -17.74
N GLY A 85 8.56 1.12 -18.49
CA GLY A 85 7.26 0.78 -19.08
C GLY A 85 6.42 -0.19 -18.24
N GLY A 86 7.00 -0.81 -17.21
CA GLY A 86 6.34 -1.83 -16.38
C GLY A 86 5.30 -1.29 -15.40
N HIS A 87 4.88 -2.14 -14.50
CA HIS A 87 3.80 -1.88 -13.54
C HIS A 87 4.34 -1.59 -12.13
N VAL A 88 3.68 -0.71 -11.39
CA VAL A 88 4.01 -0.43 -9.98
C VAL A 88 2.83 -0.85 -9.11
N LEU A 89 3.06 -1.80 -8.21
CA LEU A 89 2.14 -2.21 -7.15
C LEU A 89 2.63 -1.65 -5.81
N ILE A 90 1.82 -0.82 -5.19
CA ILE A 90 2.13 -0.30 -3.85
C ILE A 90 1.91 -1.40 -2.82
N VAL A 91 2.90 -1.69 -2.00
CA VAL A 91 2.83 -2.65 -0.89
C VAL A 91 2.92 -1.87 0.41
N THR A 92 1.88 -1.88 1.22
CA THR A 92 1.81 -1.01 2.41
C THR A 92 1.07 -1.66 3.56
N ALA A 93 1.47 -1.35 4.80
CA ALA A 93 0.66 -1.69 5.96
C ALA A 93 -0.65 -0.87 5.95
N TRP A 94 -0.58 0.38 5.48
CA TRP A 94 -1.74 1.24 5.35
C TRP A 94 -1.44 2.50 4.52
N VAL A 95 -2.45 2.94 3.77
CA VAL A 95 -2.46 4.24 3.09
C VAL A 95 -3.85 4.86 3.21
N SER A 96 -3.95 6.20 3.31
CA SER A 96 -5.26 6.87 3.38
C SER A 96 -5.99 6.76 2.04
N ASP A 97 -7.34 6.81 2.08
CA ASP A 97 -8.17 6.77 0.86
C ASP A 97 -7.80 7.90 -0.11
N THR A 98 -7.50 9.09 0.41
CA THR A 98 -7.06 10.24 -0.40
C THR A 98 -5.73 9.97 -1.09
N GLU A 99 -4.75 9.41 -0.38
CA GLU A 99 -3.45 9.08 -0.96
C GLU A 99 -3.56 7.87 -1.91
N ALA A 100 -4.37 6.86 -1.56
CA ALA A 100 -4.66 5.75 -2.45
C ALA A 100 -5.27 6.21 -3.78
N LYS A 101 -6.28 7.10 -3.73
CA LYS A 101 -6.86 7.72 -4.94
C LYS A 101 -5.83 8.51 -5.74
N ARG A 102 -4.90 9.20 -5.05
CA ARG A 102 -3.81 9.93 -5.71
C ARG A 102 -2.85 8.99 -6.43
N LEU A 103 -2.40 7.93 -5.77
CA LEU A 103 -1.51 6.93 -6.34
C LEU A 103 -2.14 6.25 -7.57
N LEU A 104 -3.41 5.85 -7.48
CA LEU A 104 -4.15 5.28 -8.61
C LEU A 104 -4.25 6.25 -9.79
N ARG A 105 -4.50 7.54 -9.54
CA ARG A 105 -4.51 8.58 -10.59
C ARG A 105 -3.13 8.80 -11.22
N GLN A 106 -2.05 8.55 -10.49
CA GLN A 106 -0.69 8.58 -11.01
C GLN A 106 -0.35 7.34 -11.87
N GLY A 107 -1.24 6.34 -11.93
CA GLY A 107 -1.08 5.16 -12.78
C GLY A 107 -0.36 4.00 -12.10
N VAL A 108 -0.38 3.91 -10.75
CA VAL A 108 0.02 2.67 -10.10
C VAL A 108 -0.97 1.56 -10.47
N ALA A 109 -0.46 0.35 -10.67
CA ALA A 109 -1.25 -0.80 -11.07
C ALA A 109 -2.06 -1.41 -9.90
N GLY A 110 -1.86 -0.92 -8.68
CA GLY A 110 -2.67 -1.36 -7.55
C GLY A 110 -2.08 -1.01 -6.19
N ILE A 111 -2.81 -1.45 -5.16
CA ILE A 111 -2.43 -1.29 -3.75
C ILE A 111 -2.67 -2.61 -3.03
N PHE A 112 -1.60 -3.17 -2.48
CA PHE A 112 -1.57 -4.41 -1.72
C PHE A 112 -1.31 -4.14 -0.23
N SER A 113 -2.00 -4.84 0.66
CA SER A 113 -1.78 -4.73 2.10
C SER A 113 -0.70 -5.70 2.58
N LYS A 114 0.29 -5.21 3.34
CA LYS A 114 1.30 -6.07 4.00
C LYS A 114 0.68 -7.08 4.99
N ASP A 115 -0.57 -6.86 5.42
CA ASP A 115 -1.32 -7.78 6.29
C ASP A 115 -1.99 -8.93 5.51
N SER A 116 -1.96 -8.90 4.16
CA SER A 116 -2.55 -9.94 3.31
C SER A 116 -1.58 -11.11 3.13
N PRO A 117 -2.09 -12.34 2.89
CA PRO A 117 -1.26 -13.52 2.69
C PRO A 117 -0.29 -13.38 1.50
N LEU A 118 0.83 -14.10 1.56
CA LEU A 118 1.85 -14.09 0.49
C LEU A 118 1.29 -14.60 -0.85
N GLU A 119 0.41 -15.60 -0.80
CA GLU A 119 -0.25 -16.16 -1.98
C GLU A 119 -1.06 -15.10 -2.73
N ALA A 120 -1.70 -14.18 -2.00
CA ALA A 120 -2.43 -13.07 -2.59
C ALA A 120 -1.47 -12.04 -3.23
N LEU A 121 -0.25 -11.87 -2.68
CA LEU A 121 0.79 -11.03 -3.30
C LEU A 121 1.26 -11.65 -4.62
N ILE A 122 1.51 -12.94 -4.64
CA ILE A 122 1.91 -13.68 -5.86
C ILE A 122 0.83 -13.55 -6.94
N GLU A 123 -0.44 -13.78 -6.57
CA GLU A 123 -1.56 -13.60 -7.48
C GLU A 123 -1.65 -12.16 -8.01
N SER A 124 -1.47 -11.16 -7.12
CA SER A 124 -1.51 -9.75 -7.51
C SER A 124 -0.40 -9.38 -8.51
N ILE A 125 0.80 -9.94 -8.37
CA ILE A 125 1.92 -9.75 -9.30
C ILE A 125 1.54 -10.25 -10.69
N ARG A 126 1.01 -11.48 -10.78
CA ARG A 126 0.59 -12.10 -12.04
C ARG A 126 -0.52 -11.32 -12.73
N LEU A 127 -1.51 -10.88 -11.98
CA LEU A 127 -2.62 -10.07 -12.52
C LEU A 127 -2.15 -8.69 -13.01
N VAL A 128 -1.30 -8.04 -12.24
CA VAL A 128 -0.77 -6.71 -12.58
C VAL A 128 0.15 -6.78 -13.81
N GLN A 129 0.98 -7.81 -13.91
CA GLN A 129 1.82 -8.06 -15.08
C GLN A 129 0.97 -8.23 -16.35
N GLY A 130 -0.21 -8.86 -16.25
CA GLY A 130 -1.19 -8.96 -17.33
C GLY A 130 -1.97 -7.67 -17.62
N GLY A 131 -1.64 -6.56 -16.98
CA GLY A 131 -2.29 -5.25 -17.18
C GLY A 131 -3.58 -5.04 -16.35
N ALA A 132 -3.93 -5.96 -15.46
CA ALA A 132 -5.06 -5.79 -14.55
C ALA A 132 -4.69 -4.85 -13.38
N VAL A 133 -5.69 -4.21 -12.80
CA VAL A 133 -5.53 -3.41 -11.58
C VAL A 133 -5.84 -4.27 -10.36
N TRP A 134 -4.90 -4.34 -9.41
CA TRP A 134 -5.11 -5.00 -8.14
C TRP A 134 -5.46 -4.00 -7.03
N LEU A 135 -6.59 -4.22 -6.37
CA LEU A 135 -6.96 -3.48 -5.18
C LEU A 135 -7.29 -4.45 -4.05
N ASP A 136 -6.52 -4.36 -2.97
CA ASP A 136 -6.88 -5.03 -1.73
C ASP A 136 -8.32 -4.71 -1.32
N ARG A 137 -8.97 -5.63 -0.62
CA ARG A 137 -10.38 -5.53 -0.17
C ARG A 137 -10.73 -4.16 0.41
N ARG A 138 -9.78 -3.55 1.11
CA ARG A 138 -9.89 -2.22 1.74
C ARG A 138 -10.06 -1.09 0.73
N TYR A 139 -9.45 -1.22 -0.45
CA TYR A 139 -9.37 -0.15 -1.46
C TYR A 139 -10.32 -0.35 -2.64
N ARG A 140 -11.06 -1.47 -2.70
CA ARG A 140 -11.97 -1.79 -3.82
C ARG A 140 -13.07 -0.75 -4.02
N ASN A 141 -13.53 -0.14 -2.94
CA ASN A 141 -14.57 0.90 -3.01
C ASN A 141 -14.05 2.26 -3.49
N LEU A 142 -12.71 2.44 -3.65
CA LEU A 142 -12.16 3.71 -4.12
C LEU A 142 -12.40 3.95 -5.62
N THR A 143 -12.68 2.90 -6.37
CA THR A 143 -13.01 2.98 -7.81
C THR A 143 -14.52 3.09 -8.06
N ALA A 144 -15.36 2.76 -7.09
CA ALA A 144 -16.78 3.08 -7.14
C ALA A 144 -16.95 4.60 -6.95
N ALA A 145 -17.67 5.26 -7.85
CA ALA A 145 -17.94 6.68 -7.75
C ALA A 145 -18.55 7.01 -6.39
N GLU A 146 -17.76 7.57 -5.48
CA GLU A 146 -18.33 8.16 -4.28
C GLU A 146 -19.16 9.38 -4.66
N PRO A 147 -20.32 9.61 -4.01
CA PRO A 147 -21.01 10.88 -4.11
C PRO A 147 -20.00 11.98 -3.76
N ALA A 148 -19.89 13.00 -4.60
CA ALA A 148 -19.01 14.14 -4.40
C ALA A 148 -19.13 14.63 -2.94
N GLU A 149 -18.00 14.77 -2.24
CA GLU A 149 -17.96 15.43 -0.94
C GLU A 149 -18.63 16.79 -1.09
N GLN A 150 -19.75 16.97 -0.43
CA GLN A 150 -20.43 18.25 -0.44
C GLN A 150 -19.51 19.29 0.21
N PRO A 151 -19.21 20.42 -0.43
CA PRO A 151 -18.43 21.49 0.18
C PRO A 151 -19.16 21.99 1.43
N GLY A 152 -18.57 21.79 2.61
CA GLY A 152 -19.13 22.24 3.88
C GLY A 152 -19.45 21.15 4.90
N ALA A 153 -19.45 19.86 4.53
CA ALA A 153 -19.54 18.78 5.50
C ALA A 153 -18.12 18.53 6.09
N GLY A 154 -17.98 18.62 7.41
CA GLY A 154 -16.75 18.31 8.12
C GLY A 154 -16.25 16.88 7.83
N PRO A 155 -15.01 16.53 8.24
CA PRO A 155 -14.40 15.24 7.91
C PRO A 155 -15.28 14.08 8.39
N ARG A 156 -15.61 13.17 7.47
CA ARG A 156 -16.32 11.92 7.79
C ARG A 156 -15.31 10.83 8.13
N PHE A 157 -15.57 10.10 9.22
CA PHE A 157 -14.76 8.97 9.63
C PHE A 157 -15.34 7.66 9.08
N ASN A 158 -14.47 6.81 8.50
CA ASN A 158 -14.87 5.45 8.16
C ASN A 158 -15.04 4.58 9.40
N GLU A 159 -15.64 3.40 9.26
CA GLU A 159 -15.96 2.52 10.39
C GLU A 159 -14.73 2.16 11.26
N ARG A 160 -13.57 1.89 10.62
CA ARG A 160 -12.32 1.60 11.34
C ARG A 160 -11.78 2.81 12.09
N GLN A 161 -11.82 3.98 11.48
CA GLN A 161 -11.43 5.23 12.11
C GLN A 161 -12.32 5.53 13.32
N ARG A 162 -13.63 5.29 13.22
CA ARG A 162 -14.56 5.42 14.33
C ARG A 162 -14.23 4.46 15.47
N LYS A 163 -13.96 3.17 15.17
CA LYS A 163 -13.56 2.18 16.19
C LYS A 163 -12.28 2.61 16.92
N VAL A 164 -11.24 3.00 16.16
CA VAL A 164 -9.98 3.48 16.76
C VAL A 164 -10.23 4.75 17.59
N LEU A 165 -11.04 5.67 17.08
CA LEU A 165 -11.35 6.92 17.75
C LEU A 165 -12.07 6.70 19.09
N ARG A 166 -13.01 5.75 19.18
CA ARG A 166 -13.65 5.32 20.44
C ARG A 166 -12.61 4.85 21.45
N PHE A 167 -11.72 3.95 21.06
CA PHE A 167 -10.66 3.47 21.95
C PHE A 167 -9.65 4.56 22.34
N VAL A 168 -9.41 5.53 21.46
CA VAL A 168 -8.59 6.72 21.78
C VAL A 168 -9.28 7.58 22.84
N LEU A 169 -10.60 7.74 22.78
CA LEU A 169 -11.40 8.45 23.80
C LEU A 169 -11.42 7.71 25.14
N GLU A 170 -11.42 6.38 25.11
CA GLU A 170 -11.30 5.52 26.30
C GLU A 170 -9.87 5.55 26.90
N GLY A 171 -8.93 6.25 26.27
CA GLY A 171 -7.54 6.38 26.75
C GLY A 171 -6.65 5.18 26.47
N LEU A 172 -7.07 4.19 25.69
CA LEU A 172 -6.30 2.97 25.42
C LEU A 172 -5.03 3.26 24.65
N SER A 173 -3.93 2.57 24.96
CA SER A 173 -2.68 2.66 24.20
C SER A 173 -2.80 2.01 22.82
N ASN A 174 -1.92 2.39 21.87
CA ASN A 174 -1.92 1.80 20.52
C ASN A 174 -1.77 0.28 20.57
N LYS A 175 -0.96 -0.25 21.48
CA LYS A 175 -0.77 -1.69 21.69
C LYS A 175 -2.07 -2.39 22.10
N VAL A 176 -2.84 -1.79 23.00
CA VAL A 176 -4.12 -2.34 23.46
C VAL A 176 -5.17 -2.26 22.36
N ILE A 177 -5.24 -1.13 21.64
CA ILE A 177 -6.13 -0.96 20.49
C ILE A 177 -5.82 -1.99 19.40
N ALA A 178 -4.54 -2.21 19.12
CA ALA A 178 -4.08 -3.21 18.14
C ALA A 178 -4.57 -4.62 18.51
N ALA A 179 -4.40 -5.01 19.78
CA ALA A 179 -4.87 -6.29 20.28
C ALA A 179 -6.40 -6.45 20.18
N GLN A 180 -7.17 -5.42 20.54
CA GLN A 180 -8.64 -5.44 20.49
C GLN A 180 -9.19 -5.52 19.04
N LEU A 181 -8.51 -4.89 18.11
CA LEU A 181 -8.93 -4.86 16.70
C LEU A 181 -8.30 -5.99 15.87
N HIS A 182 -7.44 -6.83 16.46
CA HIS A 182 -6.66 -7.86 15.77
C HIS A 182 -5.88 -7.32 14.58
N ILE A 183 -5.16 -6.20 14.78
CA ILE A 183 -4.33 -5.52 13.79
C ILE A 183 -2.95 -5.18 14.38
N SER A 184 -1.98 -4.80 13.55
CA SER A 184 -0.67 -4.38 14.03
C SER A 184 -0.72 -3.02 14.75
N GLU A 185 0.21 -2.80 15.70
CA GLU A 185 0.36 -1.51 16.39
C GLU A 185 0.76 -0.40 15.40
N SER A 186 1.58 -0.71 14.42
CA SER A 186 1.96 0.20 13.34
C SER A 186 0.74 0.67 12.56
N TYR A 187 -0.21 -0.23 12.31
CA TYR A 187 -1.45 0.13 11.64
C TYR A 187 -2.34 1.05 12.48
N VAL A 188 -2.46 0.80 13.80
CA VAL A 188 -3.16 1.72 14.72
C VAL A 188 -2.52 3.10 14.70
N LYS A 189 -1.18 3.17 14.75
CA LYS A 189 -0.42 4.41 14.65
C LYS A 189 -0.75 5.17 13.35
N ALA A 190 -0.78 4.48 12.22
CA ALA A 190 -1.13 5.06 10.93
C ALA A 190 -2.59 5.58 10.89
N LEU A 191 -3.56 4.84 11.48
CA LEU A 191 -4.95 5.29 11.61
C LEU A 191 -5.06 6.57 12.45
N ILE A 192 -4.33 6.66 13.56
CA ILE A 192 -4.30 7.86 14.40
C ILE A 192 -3.66 9.04 13.65
N GLN A 193 -2.60 8.82 12.89
CA GLN A 193 -2.00 9.87 12.04
C GLN A 193 -2.98 10.36 10.96
N SER A 194 -3.75 9.45 10.37
CA SER A 194 -4.82 9.81 9.43
C SER A 194 -5.91 10.65 10.10
N LEU A 195 -6.31 10.29 11.33
CA LEU A 195 -7.25 11.08 12.11
C LEU A 195 -6.71 12.47 12.42
N PHE A 196 -5.43 12.59 12.77
CA PHE A 196 -4.78 13.90 12.96
C PHE A 196 -4.87 14.78 11.71
N LYS A 197 -4.56 14.21 10.53
CA LYS A 197 -4.67 14.94 9.26
C LYS A 197 -6.10 15.37 8.94
N LYS A 198 -7.07 14.48 9.15
CA LYS A 198 -8.49 14.76 8.88
C LYS A 198 -9.06 15.84 9.80
N THR A 199 -8.66 15.84 11.05
CA THR A 199 -9.18 16.79 12.06
C THR A 199 -8.32 18.06 12.23
N GLY A 200 -7.18 18.13 11.52
CA GLY A 200 -6.29 19.28 11.59
C GLY A 200 -5.49 19.40 12.90
N VAL A 201 -5.41 18.32 13.70
CA VAL A 201 -4.70 18.30 14.99
C VAL A 201 -3.34 17.60 14.87
N ARG A 202 -2.48 17.79 15.89
CA ARG A 202 -1.12 17.23 15.90
C ARG A 202 -0.82 16.31 17.07
N THR A 203 -1.69 16.27 18.08
CA THR A 203 -1.51 15.44 19.27
C THR A 203 -2.74 14.64 19.61
N ARG A 204 -2.54 13.52 20.33
CA ARG A 204 -3.62 12.66 20.79
C ARG A 204 -4.63 13.39 21.70
N GLY A 205 -4.14 14.25 22.59
CA GLY A 205 -5.01 15.05 23.46
C GLY A 205 -5.86 16.05 22.68
N GLN A 206 -5.29 16.68 21.64
CA GLN A 206 -6.07 17.53 20.73
C GLN A 206 -7.10 16.74 19.93
N LEU A 207 -6.77 15.50 19.50
CA LEU A 207 -7.72 14.64 18.81
C LEU A 207 -8.91 14.29 19.72
N VAL A 208 -8.65 13.91 20.96
CA VAL A 208 -9.70 13.66 21.96
C VAL A 208 -10.62 14.88 22.11
N ARG A 209 -10.02 16.06 22.33
CA ARG A 209 -10.79 17.29 22.53
C ARG A 209 -11.65 17.64 21.31
N VAL A 210 -11.07 17.69 20.11
CA VAL A 210 -11.80 18.07 18.89
C VAL A 210 -12.91 17.05 18.56
N THR A 211 -12.69 15.77 18.89
CA THR A 211 -13.71 14.74 18.69
C THR A 211 -14.91 14.95 19.62
N LEU A 212 -14.66 15.25 20.87
CA LEU A 212 -15.73 15.52 21.83
C LEU A 212 -16.48 16.82 21.52
N GLU A 213 -15.79 17.84 20.99
CA GLU A 213 -16.39 19.13 20.65
C GLU A 213 -17.21 19.09 19.35
N HIS A 214 -16.78 18.31 18.32
CA HIS A 214 -17.30 18.48 16.97
C HIS A 214 -17.75 17.20 16.25
N TYR A 215 -17.42 16.01 16.79
CA TYR A 215 -17.62 14.74 16.06
C TYR A 215 -18.26 13.62 16.90
N GLN A 216 -18.92 13.94 18.01
CA GLN A 216 -19.58 12.96 18.86
C GLN A 216 -20.70 12.19 18.12
N ASP A 217 -21.38 12.82 17.21
CA ASP A 217 -22.44 12.26 16.38
C ASP A 217 -21.95 11.27 15.32
N GLN A 218 -20.63 11.20 15.10
CA GLN A 218 -20.03 10.25 14.17
C GLN A 218 -19.44 9.00 14.84
N LEU A 219 -19.55 8.85 16.15
CA LEU A 219 -18.93 7.76 16.92
C LEU A 219 -19.77 6.50 17.02
#